data_facf6d4c3c0fdd74164ee2960f921dcd
#
_entry.id   facf6d4c3c0fdd74164ee2960f921dcd
#
_cell.length_a   1.000
_cell.length_b   1.000
_cell.length_c   1.000
_cell.angle_alpha   90.00
_cell.angle_beta   90.00
_cell.angle_gamma   90.00
#
_symmetry.space_group_name_H-M   'P 1'
#
loop_
_entity.id
_entity.type
_entity.pdbx_description
1 polymer ?
#
loop_
_entity_poly.entity_id
_entity_poly.type
_entity_poly.pdbx_seq_one_letter_code
_entity_poly.pdbx_strand_id
1 'polypeptide(L)'
;MARTKEMSDKSVPIAGLNLDFSESPVIYDFIQSKNFVQGIMGPVGSGKSYGCAAKIFIKAVQQKPSPIDNIRYSRWAIVRNSYPMLKTTTIKTWLDLFPEATFGPMLWTPPITHHIRLPARGDAAGIDCEVIFLALDQPKDVRKLLSLELTGAWVNEARELPKAVIDGLTHRVGRYPTKRDGGATWHGIWMDTNPMDDDHWWHRMAEKEKMTGQYAWKFWKQPGGVVPVDVEDLPDMPEANDHIFASGKWWKVNPKAENVHNLPPGYYQQMLLGKNLDWIRCYAGGEYTYVQEGRPVWPEYEDSTMSGDTEIDPNVPIQVGLDFGLTPAATIGQRLSNGRWLIHQEIVTFDMGLERFGHQLLGELNQRYPNHQVMIWGDPAGMARDAIYEVTAFDYLKTLGLRAQPTASNDFKVRREASAAPMQRLIAGKPGLIVNRECKLLRKSLAGGYHFKRVAVGAGQERFRDAPNKNEHSHIGDSFGYLMLGGGEYNRMTRTHQLGGRPMGQSSASTDFDVFA
;
A
#
# COMPACT_ATOMS: atom_id res chain seq x y z
N MET A 1 30.15 -34.94 3.58
CA MET A 1 29.76 -35.30 4.94
C MET A 1 29.65 -34.08 5.91
N ALA A 2 30.28 -32.94 5.63
CA ALA A 2 30.15 -31.75 6.52
C ALA A 2 28.84 -30.96 6.35
N ARG A 3 28.16 -31.03 5.18
CA ARG A 3 26.89 -30.34 4.93
C ARG A 3 25.67 -30.91 5.67
N THR A 4 25.73 -32.20 6.04
CA THR A 4 24.61 -32.90 6.70
C THR A 4 24.53 -32.63 8.21
N LYS A 5 25.59 -32.15 8.84
CA LYS A 5 25.63 -31.90 10.29
C LYS A 5 25.18 -30.49 10.67
N GLU A 6 25.34 -29.49 9.78
CA GLU A 6 24.84 -28.13 10.00
C GLU A 6 23.31 -27.99 9.77
N MET A 7 22.71 -28.89 8.97
CA MET A 7 21.27 -28.86 8.68
C MET A 7 20.42 -29.43 9.83
N SER A 8 20.96 -30.26 10.72
CA SER A 8 20.21 -30.86 11.84
C SER A 8 20.00 -29.93 13.04
N ASP A 9 20.63 -28.78 13.07
CA ASP A 9 20.59 -27.86 14.21
C ASP A 9 19.51 -26.76 14.10
N LYS A 10 18.79 -26.71 12.98
CA LYS A 10 17.73 -25.72 12.74
C LYS A 10 16.32 -26.19 13.10
N SER A 11 16.15 -27.42 13.55
CA SER A 11 14.91 -27.93 14.09
C SER A 11 14.79 -27.58 15.57
N VAL A 12 13.63 -27.06 15.97
CA VAL A 12 13.33 -26.73 17.37
C VAL A 12 12.24 -27.66 17.87
N PRO A 13 12.59 -28.80 18.50
CA PRO A 13 11.56 -29.68 19.09
C PRO A 13 11.00 -29.02 20.36
N ILE A 14 9.74 -28.62 20.31
CA ILE A 14 9.06 -27.98 21.44
C ILE A 14 7.73 -28.68 21.69
N ALA A 15 7.56 -29.27 22.87
CA ALA A 15 6.30 -29.86 23.38
C ALA A 15 5.57 -30.79 22.38
N GLY A 16 6.32 -31.60 21.62
CA GLY A 16 5.77 -32.49 20.59
C GLY A 16 5.56 -31.86 19.21
N LEU A 17 5.86 -30.58 19.03
CA LEU A 17 5.92 -29.93 17.73
C LEU A 17 7.35 -30.04 17.18
N ASN A 18 7.46 -30.52 15.95
CA ASN A 18 8.73 -30.48 15.21
C ASN A 18 8.66 -29.30 14.24
N LEU A 19 9.26 -28.17 14.61
CA LEU A 19 9.32 -26.97 13.78
C LEU A 19 10.65 -26.98 13.02
N ASP A 20 10.60 -27.31 11.75
CA ASP A 20 11.78 -27.32 10.86
C ASP A 20 11.79 -26.07 9.97
N PHE A 21 12.84 -25.27 10.10
CA PHE A 21 13.10 -24.05 9.30
C PHE A 21 14.39 -24.18 8.48
N SER A 22 14.88 -25.41 8.23
CA SER A 22 16.13 -25.65 7.48
C SER A 22 16.10 -25.05 6.07
N GLU A 23 14.96 -25.14 5.41
CA GLU A 23 14.71 -24.61 4.07
C GLU A 23 14.27 -23.12 4.06
N SER A 24 14.22 -22.48 5.24
CA SER A 24 13.74 -21.10 5.41
C SER A 24 14.69 -20.26 6.26
N PRO A 25 15.91 -19.98 5.75
CA PRO A 25 16.96 -19.32 6.53
C PRO A 25 16.57 -17.92 7.01
N VAL A 26 15.81 -17.14 6.24
CA VAL A 26 15.39 -15.79 6.65
C VAL A 26 14.36 -15.89 7.78
N ILE A 27 13.41 -16.83 7.70
CA ILE A 27 12.47 -17.08 8.80
C ILE A 27 13.22 -17.54 10.05
N TYR A 28 14.20 -18.44 9.91
CA TYR A 28 15.00 -18.90 11.03
C TYR A 28 15.73 -17.75 11.74
N ASP A 29 16.45 -16.91 10.99
CA ASP A 29 17.13 -15.74 11.54
C ASP A 29 16.18 -14.76 12.22
N PHE A 30 15.01 -14.54 11.61
CA PHE A 30 13.94 -13.72 12.19
C PHE A 30 13.45 -14.31 13.52
N ILE A 31 13.23 -15.62 13.62
CA ILE A 31 12.78 -16.29 14.84
C ILE A 31 13.81 -16.14 15.96
N GLN A 32 15.09 -16.30 15.65
CA GLN A 32 16.19 -16.21 16.63
C GLN A 32 16.41 -14.78 17.15
N SER A 33 15.99 -13.79 16.41
CA SER A 33 16.23 -12.38 16.75
C SER A 33 15.65 -11.98 18.11
N LYS A 34 16.39 -11.12 18.80
CA LYS A 34 16.02 -10.53 20.10
C LYS A 34 15.71 -9.03 20.01
N ASN A 35 15.73 -8.43 18.82
CA ASN A 35 15.39 -7.01 18.65
C ASN A 35 13.99 -6.72 19.17
N PHE A 36 13.80 -5.49 19.70
CA PHE A 36 12.53 -5.09 20.30
C PHE A 36 11.39 -4.98 19.29
N VAL A 37 11.63 -4.35 18.13
CA VAL A 37 10.68 -4.31 17.01
C VAL A 37 11.30 -4.99 15.80
N GLN A 38 10.56 -5.89 15.19
CA GLN A 38 11.01 -6.75 14.12
C GLN A 38 9.97 -6.81 13.01
N GLY A 39 10.42 -6.83 11.77
CA GLY A 39 9.55 -6.97 10.60
C GLY A 39 10.08 -8.01 9.62
N ILE A 40 9.20 -8.86 9.08
CA ILE A 40 9.53 -9.77 7.98
C ILE A 40 8.59 -9.51 6.80
N MET A 41 9.18 -9.25 5.64
CA MET A 41 8.47 -9.02 4.39
C MET A 41 8.86 -10.07 3.36
N GLY A 42 7.90 -10.53 2.58
CA GLY A 42 8.17 -11.52 1.53
C GLY A 42 6.94 -11.80 0.67
N PRO A 43 7.08 -12.64 -0.37
CA PRO A 43 6.00 -12.99 -1.28
C PRO A 43 4.89 -13.81 -0.59
N VAL A 44 3.75 -13.96 -1.27
CA VAL A 44 2.69 -14.87 -0.83
C VAL A 44 3.24 -16.31 -0.83
N GLY A 45 2.83 -17.12 0.14
CA GLY A 45 3.25 -18.51 0.26
C GLY A 45 4.63 -18.72 0.92
N SER A 46 5.36 -17.67 1.28
CA SER A 46 6.72 -17.78 1.83
C SER A 46 6.82 -18.21 3.31
N GLY A 47 5.72 -18.57 3.97
CA GLY A 47 5.72 -19.08 5.35
C GLY A 47 5.84 -18.02 6.46
N LYS A 48 5.81 -16.72 6.16
CA LYS A 48 5.95 -15.61 7.14
C LYS A 48 5.04 -15.76 8.36
N SER A 49 3.74 -15.88 8.11
CA SER A 49 2.75 -15.94 9.20
C SER A 49 2.90 -17.19 10.05
N TYR A 50 3.32 -18.31 9.44
CA TYR A 50 3.66 -19.54 10.17
C TYR A 50 4.85 -19.30 11.09
N GLY A 51 5.92 -18.70 10.58
CA GLY A 51 7.09 -18.34 11.38
C GLY A 51 6.76 -17.38 12.52
N CYS A 52 5.89 -16.39 12.28
CA CYS A 52 5.42 -15.45 13.30
C CYS A 52 4.62 -16.14 14.42
N ALA A 53 3.72 -17.06 14.07
CA ALA A 53 2.94 -17.83 15.03
C ALA A 53 3.84 -18.77 15.84
N ALA A 54 4.74 -19.51 15.19
CA ALA A 54 5.71 -20.37 15.86
C ALA A 54 6.59 -19.59 16.86
N LYS A 55 7.00 -18.39 16.50
CA LYS A 55 7.81 -17.50 17.34
C LYS A 55 7.13 -17.14 18.66
N ILE A 56 5.78 -16.99 18.70
CA ILE A 56 5.05 -16.76 19.95
C ILE A 56 5.36 -17.89 20.94
N PHE A 57 5.19 -19.12 20.52
CA PHE A 57 5.36 -20.27 21.39
C PHE A 57 6.83 -20.49 21.78
N ILE A 58 7.75 -20.31 20.83
CA ILE A 58 9.20 -20.36 21.12
C ILE A 58 9.58 -19.33 22.20
N LYS A 59 9.07 -18.10 22.09
CA LYS A 59 9.34 -17.05 23.09
C LYS A 59 8.62 -17.31 24.40
N ALA A 60 7.45 -17.94 24.42
CA ALA A 60 6.76 -18.37 25.63
C ALA A 60 7.59 -19.44 26.39
N VAL A 61 8.14 -20.42 25.68
CA VAL A 61 9.02 -21.46 26.26
C VAL A 61 10.34 -20.86 26.78
N GLN A 62 10.83 -19.81 26.17
CA GLN A 62 12.06 -19.13 26.57
C GLN A 62 11.89 -18.16 27.75
N GLN A 63 10.65 -17.88 28.20
CA GLN A 63 10.47 -17.08 29.42
C GLN A 63 11.04 -17.83 30.63
N LYS A 64 11.62 -17.10 31.59
CA LYS A 64 12.01 -17.68 32.87
C LYS A 64 10.76 -18.16 33.62
N PRO A 65 10.83 -19.30 34.31
CA PRO A 65 9.74 -19.71 35.13
C PRO A 65 9.57 -18.80 36.36
N SER A 66 8.34 -18.63 36.78
CA SER A 66 8.00 -17.92 37.99
C SER A 66 8.68 -18.60 39.20
N PRO A 67 9.28 -17.84 40.11
CA PRO A 67 9.88 -18.38 41.33
C PRO A 67 8.85 -18.90 42.32
N ILE A 68 7.55 -18.67 42.09
CA ILE A 68 6.47 -19.07 42.99
C ILE A 68 6.02 -20.48 42.71
N ASP A 69 5.82 -20.87 41.44
CA ASP A 69 5.13 -22.08 41.03
C ASP A 69 5.79 -22.82 39.86
N ASN A 70 6.96 -22.35 39.41
CA ASN A 70 7.72 -22.92 38.32
C ASN A 70 6.95 -22.96 36.98
N ILE A 71 6.07 -21.96 36.73
CA ILE A 71 5.33 -21.79 35.47
C ILE A 71 5.93 -20.63 34.67
N ARG A 72 6.04 -20.82 33.36
CA ARG A 72 6.48 -19.79 32.38
C ARG A 72 5.26 -19.02 31.89
N TYR A 73 5.04 -17.86 32.46
CA TYR A 73 3.91 -17.01 32.11
C TYR A 73 4.23 -16.12 30.92
N SER A 74 3.29 -16.03 29.97
CA SER A 74 3.36 -15.08 28.86
C SER A 74 1.97 -14.70 28.33
N ARG A 75 1.83 -13.45 27.85
CA ARG A 75 0.59 -12.96 27.25
C ARG A 75 0.92 -12.22 25.95
N TRP A 76 0.25 -12.61 24.88
CA TRP A 76 0.53 -12.15 23.53
C TRP A 76 -0.72 -11.54 22.90
N ALA A 77 -0.54 -10.48 22.10
CA ALA A 77 -1.57 -9.98 21.21
C ALA A 77 -1.25 -10.37 19.77
N ILE A 78 -2.21 -10.94 19.05
CA ILE A 78 -2.18 -11.10 17.60
C ILE A 78 -3.12 -10.06 17.01
N VAL A 79 -2.58 -9.15 16.20
CA VAL A 79 -3.29 -7.98 15.69
C VAL A 79 -3.48 -8.09 14.18
N ARG A 80 -4.69 -7.81 13.73
CA ARG A 80 -5.07 -7.73 12.31
C ARG A 80 -5.97 -6.50 12.08
N ASN A 81 -6.15 -6.09 10.82
CA ASN A 81 -7.00 -4.95 10.48
C ASN A 81 -8.50 -5.16 10.76
N SER A 82 -9.03 -6.39 10.65
CA SER A 82 -10.45 -6.64 10.86
C SER A 82 -10.73 -8.04 11.44
N TYR A 83 -11.83 -8.20 12.18
CA TYR A 83 -12.25 -9.50 12.70
C TYR A 83 -12.56 -10.54 11.62
N PRO A 84 -13.21 -10.23 10.50
CA PRO A 84 -13.38 -11.19 9.41
C PRO A 84 -12.04 -11.74 8.91
N MET A 85 -11.07 -10.88 8.63
CA MET A 85 -9.73 -11.30 8.17
C MET A 85 -8.99 -12.08 9.25
N LEU A 86 -9.08 -11.64 10.50
CA LEU A 86 -8.49 -12.34 11.64
C LEU A 86 -9.01 -13.79 11.73
N LYS A 87 -10.33 -14.00 11.64
CA LYS A 87 -10.97 -15.33 11.71
C LYS A 87 -10.69 -16.21 10.49
N THR A 88 -10.70 -15.64 9.32
CA THR A 88 -10.61 -16.41 8.06
C THR A 88 -9.19 -16.79 7.68
N THR A 89 -8.18 -16.08 8.17
CA THR A 89 -6.77 -16.29 7.83
C THR A 89 -5.90 -16.55 9.06
N THR A 90 -5.71 -15.53 9.91
CA THR A 90 -4.71 -15.54 10.99
C THR A 90 -4.99 -16.62 12.05
N ILE A 91 -6.25 -16.73 12.51
CA ILE A 91 -6.64 -17.76 13.49
C ILE A 91 -6.53 -19.15 12.87
N LYS A 92 -6.82 -19.34 11.60
CA LYS A 92 -6.61 -20.63 10.94
C LYS A 92 -5.15 -21.04 10.97
N THR A 93 -4.23 -20.16 10.53
CA THR A 93 -2.79 -20.43 10.61
C THR A 93 -2.33 -20.73 12.04
N TRP A 94 -2.90 -20.04 13.03
CA TRP A 94 -2.61 -20.30 14.43
C TRP A 94 -3.08 -21.69 14.85
N LEU A 95 -4.31 -22.10 14.49
CA LEU A 95 -4.88 -23.41 14.87
C LEU A 95 -4.27 -24.58 14.10
N ASP A 96 -3.72 -24.35 12.90
CA ASP A 96 -2.93 -25.35 12.18
C ASP A 96 -1.67 -25.74 12.97
N LEU A 97 -1.06 -24.78 13.69
CA LEU A 97 0.08 -25.01 14.57
C LEU A 97 -0.32 -25.47 15.97
N PHE A 98 -1.39 -24.91 16.51
CA PHE A 98 -1.83 -25.09 17.90
C PHE A 98 -3.29 -25.55 17.94
N PRO A 99 -3.59 -26.76 17.47
CA PRO A 99 -4.96 -27.29 17.43
C PRO A 99 -5.57 -27.38 18.82
N GLU A 100 -6.86 -27.02 18.93
CA GLU A 100 -7.63 -27.04 20.19
C GLU A 100 -7.60 -28.39 20.89
N ALA A 101 -7.59 -29.49 20.13
CA ALA A 101 -7.52 -30.85 20.68
C ALA A 101 -6.25 -31.14 21.51
N THR A 102 -5.14 -30.44 21.21
CA THR A 102 -3.84 -30.63 21.86
C THR A 102 -3.53 -29.51 22.85
N PHE A 103 -3.86 -28.27 22.49
CA PHE A 103 -3.45 -27.07 23.22
C PHE A 103 -4.58 -26.41 24.02
N GLY A 104 -5.78 -26.98 24.01
CA GLY A 104 -6.94 -26.48 24.73
C GLY A 104 -7.91 -25.67 23.87
N PRO A 105 -9.13 -25.44 24.36
CA PRO A 105 -10.17 -24.78 23.59
C PRO A 105 -9.92 -23.26 23.45
N MET A 106 -10.33 -22.69 22.30
CA MET A 106 -10.42 -21.25 22.11
C MET A 106 -11.69 -20.67 22.71
N LEU A 107 -11.58 -19.46 23.25
CA LEU A 107 -12.73 -18.63 23.60
C LEU A 107 -13.05 -17.73 22.37
N TRP A 108 -14.17 -18.03 21.71
CA TRP A 108 -14.59 -17.34 20.48
C TRP A 108 -15.37 -16.02 20.70
N THR A 109 -15.79 -15.76 21.93
CA THR A 109 -16.40 -14.45 22.28
C THR A 109 -15.32 -13.39 22.42
N PRO A 110 -15.52 -12.17 21.88
CA PRO A 110 -14.53 -11.09 21.98
C PRO A 110 -14.24 -10.65 23.44
N PRO A 111 -12.97 -10.45 23.80
CA PRO A 111 -11.80 -10.68 22.96
C PRO A 111 -11.56 -12.19 22.72
N ILE A 112 -11.41 -12.58 21.45
CA ILE A 112 -11.09 -13.98 21.12
C ILE A 112 -9.75 -14.32 21.74
N THR A 113 -9.67 -15.46 22.47
CA THR A 113 -8.43 -15.85 23.16
C THR A 113 -8.17 -17.35 23.02
N HIS A 114 -6.89 -17.71 22.98
CA HIS A 114 -6.43 -19.09 23.14
C HIS A 114 -5.48 -19.15 24.32
N HIS A 115 -5.80 -19.97 25.31
CA HIS A 115 -5.02 -20.09 26.52
C HIS A 115 -4.35 -21.46 26.56
N ILE A 116 -3.10 -21.55 26.16
CA ILE A 116 -2.29 -22.77 26.16
C ILE A 116 -1.71 -23.00 27.55
N ARG A 117 -2.07 -24.09 28.18
CA ARG A 117 -1.57 -24.50 29.51
C ARG A 117 -0.96 -25.89 29.43
N LEU A 118 0.36 -25.94 29.64
CA LEU A 118 1.09 -27.21 29.73
C LEU A 118 1.63 -27.36 31.15
N PRO A 119 1.26 -28.46 31.86
CA PRO A 119 1.72 -28.66 33.23
C PRO A 119 3.22 -28.91 33.29
N ALA A 120 3.84 -28.56 34.41
CA ALA A 120 5.22 -28.93 34.71
C ALA A 120 5.36 -30.46 34.74
N ARG A 121 6.46 -31.00 34.21
CA ARG A 121 6.75 -32.45 34.20
C ARG A 121 8.22 -32.68 34.57
N GLY A 122 8.44 -33.37 35.70
CA GLY A 122 9.80 -33.54 36.23
C GLY A 122 10.47 -32.18 36.45
N ASP A 123 11.66 -32.03 35.92
CA ASP A 123 12.44 -30.78 36.01
C ASP A 123 11.98 -29.71 35.01
N ALA A 124 11.08 -30.02 34.07
CA ALA A 124 10.59 -29.09 33.06
C ALA A 124 9.49 -28.19 33.66
N ALA A 125 9.73 -26.88 33.58
CA ALA A 125 8.74 -25.88 34.01
C ALA A 125 7.46 -25.94 33.18
N GLY A 126 6.31 -25.66 33.81
CA GLY A 126 5.05 -25.50 33.12
C GLY A 126 5.02 -24.25 32.21
N ILE A 127 4.02 -24.22 31.34
CA ILE A 127 3.78 -23.08 30.42
C ILE A 127 2.35 -22.61 30.59
N ASP A 128 2.17 -21.31 30.77
CA ASP A 128 0.90 -20.59 30.74
C ASP A 128 1.03 -19.46 29.72
N CYS A 129 0.51 -19.70 28.53
CA CYS A 129 0.62 -18.79 27.39
C CYS A 129 -0.78 -18.37 26.93
N GLU A 130 -1.14 -17.13 27.22
CA GLU A 130 -2.39 -16.52 26.77
C GLU A 130 -2.18 -15.74 25.47
N VAL A 131 -3.00 -16.02 24.47
CA VAL A 131 -2.97 -15.33 23.17
C VAL A 131 -4.30 -14.66 22.91
N ILE A 132 -4.28 -13.34 22.76
CA ILE A 132 -5.45 -12.48 22.54
C ILE A 132 -5.47 -12.03 21.08
N PHE A 133 -6.58 -12.26 20.37
CA PHE A 133 -6.76 -11.88 18.98
C PHE A 133 -7.54 -10.57 18.88
N LEU A 134 -6.96 -9.56 18.25
CA LEU A 134 -7.48 -8.18 18.20
C LEU A 134 -7.59 -7.67 16.78
N ALA A 135 -8.71 -7.01 16.46
CA ALA A 135 -8.86 -6.24 15.23
C ALA A 135 -8.69 -4.75 15.54
N LEU A 136 -7.75 -4.08 14.83
CA LEU A 136 -7.37 -2.69 15.04
C LEU A 136 -7.19 -2.01 13.68
N ASP A 137 -8.28 -1.64 13.05
CA ASP A 137 -8.30 -1.10 11.68
C ASP A 137 -8.25 0.44 11.62
N GLN A 138 -8.50 1.12 12.74
CA GLN A 138 -8.53 2.58 12.80
C GLN A 138 -7.62 3.13 13.90
N PRO A 139 -7.06 4.35 13.74
CA PRO A 139 -6.22 4.98 14.77
C PRO A 139 -6.90 5.09 16.15
N LYS A 140 -8.22 5.27 16.18
CA LYS A 140 -9.01 5.28 17.43
C LYS A 140 -8.98 3.95 18.18
N ASP A 141 -8.74 2.83 17.49
CA ASP A 141 -8.70 1.49 18.08
C ASP A 141 -7.43 1.28 18.94
N VAL A 142 -6.43 2.14 18.78
CA VAL A 142 -5.26 2.18 19.69
C VAL A 142 -5.70 2.27 21.15
N ARG A 143 -6.84 2.90 21.45
CA ARG A 143 -7.40 2.96 22.81
C ARG A 143 -7.71 1.57 23.38
N LYS A 144 -8.06 0.59 22.55
CA LYS A 144 -8.29 -0.80 22.98
C LYS A 144 -7.01 -1.44 23.54
N LEU A 145 -5.84 -0.97 23.09
CA LEU A 145 -4.54 -1.43 23.56
C LEU A 145 -4.17 -0.85 24.93
N LEU A 146 -4.72 0.31 25.31
CA LEU A 146 -4.25 1.08 26.46
C LEU A 146 -4.41 0.37 27.81
N SER A 147 -5.32 -0.62 27.92
CA SER A 147 -5.55 -1.42 29.13
C SER A 147 -4.79 -2.74 29.14
N LEU A 148 -4.11 -3.11 28.04
CA LEU A 148 -3.45 -4.41 27.95
C LEU A 148 -2.07 -4.40 28.60
N GLU A 149 -1.74 -5.51 29.23
CA GLU A 149 -0.42 -5.84 29.74
C GLU A 149 0.07 -7.09 29.02
N LEU A 150 1.09 -6.93 28.18
CA LEU A 150 1.55 -7.96 27.25
C LEU A 150 3.02 -8.31 27.50
N THR A 151 3.38 -9.55 27.18
CA THR A 151 4.77 -9.97 26.97
C THR A 151 5.24 -9.46 25.59
N GLY A 152 4.45 -9.69 24.57
CA GLY A 152 4.76 -9.23 23.22
C GLY A 152 3.53 -9.21 22.31
N ALA A 153 3.75 -8.82 21.04
CA ALA A 153 2.69 -8.75 20.05
C ALA A 153 3.18 -9.19 18.67
N TRP A 154 2.29 -9.83 17.93
CA TRP A 154 2.43 -10.10 16.51
C TRP A 154 1.40 -9.29 15.72
N VAL A 155 1.85 -8.50 14.76
CA VAL A 155 1.02 -7.71 13.84
C VAL A 155 1.05 -8.38 12.47
N ASN A 156 -0.04 -9.04 12.14
CA ASN A 156 -0.17 -9.77 10.87
C ASN A 156 -0.66 -8.83 9.76
N GLU A 157 -0.01 -8.88 8.59
CA GLU A 157 -0.22 -7.98 7.45
C GLU A 157 -0.11 -6.50 7.84
N ALA A 158 1.03 -6.13 8.41
CA ALA A 158 1.27 -4.81 8.97
C ALA A 158 1.06 -3.66 7.98
N ARG A 159 1.17 -3.91 6.66
CA ARG A 159 0.86 -2.92 5.63
C ARG A 159 -0.61 -2.43 5.64
N GLU A 160 -1.51 -3.22 6.21
CA GLU A 160 -2.93 -2.87 6.28
C GLU A 160 -3.27 -2.02 7.52
N LEU A 161 -2.28 -1.74 8.36
CA LEU A 161 -2.45 -1.06 9.64
C LEU A 161 -1.67 0.27 9.69
N PRO A 162 -2.23 1.31 10.29
CA PRO A 162 -1.50 2.56 10.48
C PRO A 162 -0.36 2.38 11.48
N LYS A 163 0.77 3.10 11.27
CA LYS A 163 1.93 3.07 12.15
C LYS A 163 1.59 3.34 13.63
N ALA A 164 0.58 4.16 13.89
CA ALA A 164 0.11 4.48 15.25
C ALA A 164 -0.29 3.23 16.07
N VAL A 165 -0.72 2.14 15.41
CA VAL A 165 -1.00 0.86 16.09
C VAL A 165 0.30 0.25 16.62
N ILE A 166 1.36 0.27 15.81
CA ILE A 166 2.68 -0.24 16.21
C ILE A 166 3.23 0.59 17.37
N ASP A 167 3.17 1.91 17.24
CA ASP A 167 3.62 2.86 18.29
C ASP A 167 2.83 2.62 19.59
N GLY A 168 1.53 2.40 19.52
CA GLY A 168 0.69 2.05 20.68
C GLY A 168 1.11 0.74 21.35
N LEU A 169 1.46 -0.28 20.59
CA LEU A 169 1.91 -1.57 21.12
C LEU A 169 3.26 -1.47 21.84
N THR A 170 4.19 -0.60 21.39
CA THR A 170 5.50 -0.44 22.04
C THR A 170 5.40 -0.06 23.52
N HIS A 171 4.32 0.59 23.92
CA HIS A 171 4.07 0.98 25.31
C HIS A 171 3.37 -0.10 26.14
N ARG A 172 2.96 -1.22 25.54
CA ARG A 172 2.17 -2.28 26.20
C ARG A 172 2.92 -3.57 26.40
N VAL A 173 3.95 -3.82 25.62
CA VAL A 173 4.79 -5.02 25.74
C VAL A 173 5.80 -4.90 26.87
N GLY A 174 6.16 -6.02 27.48
CA GLY A 174 7.06 -6.10 28.62
C GLY A 174 6.41 -5.84 29.98
N ARG A 175 5.08 -5.70 30.03
CA ARG A 175 4.32 -5.49 31.28
C ARG A 175 3.82 -6.78 31.92
N TYR A 176 3.84 -7.87 31.20
CA TYR A 176 3.45 -9.19 31.67
C TYR A 176 4.55 -10.21 31.36
N PRO A 177 4.85 -11.17 32.25
CA PRO A 177 4.34 -11.34 33.60
C PRO A 177 4.81 -10.27 34.56
N THR A 178 4.17 -10.20 35.74
CA THR A 178 4.54 -9.25 36.79
C THR A 178 5.94 -9.51 37.33
N LYS A 179 6.56 -8.53 37.98
CA LYS A 179 7.87 -8.74 38.64
C LYS A 179 7.84 -9.83 39.70
N ARG A 180 6.69 -10.03 40.35
CA ARG A 180 6.47 -11.09 41.34
C ARG A 180 6.62 -12.48 40.70
N ASP A 181 6.15 -12.63 39.45
CA ASP A 181 6.21 -13.86 38.68
C ASP A 181 7.50 -13.96 37.83
N GLY A 182 8.51 -13.18 38.17
CA GLY A 182 9.82 -13.18 37.51
C GLY A 182 10.01 -12.11 36.43
N GLY A 183 8.96 -11.40 36.02
CA GLY A 183 9.00 -10.40 34.96
C GLY A 183 9.23 -11.00 33.57
N ALA A 184 9.05 -10.18 32.52
CA ALA A 184 9.30 -10.62 31.15
C ALA A 184 10.82 -10.79 30.91
N THR A 185 11.23 -11.99 30.53
CA THR A 185 12.64 -12.31 30.18
C THR A 185 13.03 -11.66 28.87
N TRP A 186 12.13 -11.71 27.92
CA TRP A 186 12.18 -11.01 26.66
C TRP A 186 10.79 -10.44 26.35
N HIS A 187 10.76 -9.30 25.72
CA HIS A 187 9.54 -8.66 25.24
C HIS A 187 9.79 -7.91 23.93
N GLY A 188 8.76 -7.76 23.13
CA GLY A 188 8.85 -7.02 21.87
C GLY A 188 7.67 -7.24 20.95
N ILE A 189 7.82 -6.71 19.74
CA ILE A 189 6.81 -6.74 18.70
C ILE A 189 7.44 -7.31 17.44
N TRP A 190 6.70 -8.15 16.73
CA TRP A 190 7.05 -8.48 15.36
C TRP A 190 5.88 -8.36 14.43
N MET A 191 6.21 -8.23 13.16
CA MET A 191 5.26 -7.93 12.09
C MET A 191 5.59 -8.77 10.88
N ASP A 192 4.59 -9.27 10.18
CA ASP A 192 4.75 -9.82 8.84
C ASP A 192 3.91 -9.04 7.84
N THR A 193 4.35 -9.04 6.59
CA THR A 193 3.63 -8.38 5.50
C THR A 193 4.08 -8.86 4.13
N ASN A 194 3.20 -8.69 3.14
CA ASN A 194 3.60 -8.69 1.74
C ASN A 194 4.15 -7.30 1.35
N PRO A 195 4.91 -7.17 0.27
CA PRO A 195 5.38 -5.88 -0.19
C PRO A 195 4.25 -4.88 -0.44
N MET A 196 4.58 -3.62 -0.37
CA MET A 196 3.73 -2.46 -0.58
C MET A 196 4.46 -1.43 -1.45
N ASP A 197 3.87 -0.26 -1.64
CA ASP A 197 4.56 0.83 -2.31
C ASP A 197 5.65 1.47 -1.44
N ASP A 198 6.49 2.28 -2.07
CA ASP A 198 7.65 2.92 -1.45
C ASP A 198 7.33 4.17 -0.60
N ASP A 199 6.07 4.64 -0.59
CA ASP A 199 5.61 5.73 0.27
C ASP A 199 5.07 5.23 1.61
N HIS A 200 4.79 3.93 1.71
CA HIS A 200 4.26 3.34 2.92
C HIS A 200 5.20 3.50 4.12
N TRP A 201 4.64 3.66 5.34
CA TRP A 201 5.42 3.82 6.57
C TRP A 201 6.43 2.68 6.80
N TRP A 202 6.09 1.43 6.40
CA TRP A 202 7.00 0.28 6.49
C TRP A 202 8.27 0.49 5.67
N HIS A 203 8.13 0.86 4.38
CA HIS A 203 9.27 1.08 3.50
C HIS A 203 10.18 2.20 4.05
N ARG A 204 9.59 3.28 4.56
CA ARG A 204 10.35 4.35 5.20
C ARG A 204 11.16 3.84 6.39
N MET A 205 10.54 3.04 7.30
CA MET A 205 11.22 2.48 8.47
C MET A 205 12.27 1.42 8.12
N ALA A 206 12.01 0.60 7.10
CA ALA A 206 12.88 -0.52 6.73
C ALA A 206 14.08 -0.08 5.87
N GLU A 207 13.88 0.88 4.95
CA GLU A 207 14.86 1.18 3.90
C GLU A 207 15.46 2.59 4.03
N LYS A 208 14.70 3.57 4.57
CA LYS A 208 15.13 4.98 4.60
C LYS A 208 15.65 5.42 5.96
N GLU A 209 15.04 4.99 7.06
CA GLU A 209 15.45 5.39 8.40
C GLU A 209 16.61 4.53 8.90
N LYS A 210 17.77 5.16 9.11
CA LYS A 210 18.95 4.49 9.68
C LYS A 210 18.85 4.45 11.20
N MET A 211 18.20 3.42 11.71
CA MET A 211 18.19 3.16 13.15
C MET A 211 19.44 2.36 13.55
N THR A 212 20.13 2.80 14.60
CA THR A 212 21.36 2.17 15.09
C THR A 212 21.26 1.81 16.57
N GLY A 213 22.14 0.89 17.01
CA GLY A 213 22.19 0.45 18.41
C GLY A 213 21.30 -0.77 18.71
N GLN A 214 21.36 -1.22 19.96
CA GLN A 214 20.69 -2.46 20.41
C GLN A 214 19.17 -2.42 20.37
N TYR A 215 18.57 -1.23 20.35
CA TYR A 215 17.12 -1.03 20.29
C TYR A 215 16.61 -0.71 18.90
N ALA A 216 17.48 -0.74 17.88
CA ALA A 216 17.08 -0.52 16.49
C ALA A 216 16.02 -1.53 16.04
N TRP A 217 15.08 -1.06 15.25
CA TRP A 217 14.16 -1.96 14.56
C TRP A 217 14.94 -2.78 13.55
N LYS A 218 14.57 -4.05 13.39
CA LYS A 218 15.22 -4.93 12.44
C LYS A 218 14.22 -5.51 11.46
N PHE A 219 14.53 -5.38 10.18
CA PHE A 219 13.68 -5.84 9.09
C PHE A 219 14.39 -6.92 8.30
N TRP A 220 13.63 -7.92 7.89
CA TRP A 220 14.05 -8.99 7.00
C TRP A 220 13.22 -8.95 5.73
N LYS A 221 13.88 -9.17 4.60
CA LYS A 221 13.25 -9.35 3.31
C LYS A 221 13.54 -10.75 2.82
N GLN A 222 12.49 -11.54 2.59
CA GLN A 222 12.63 -12.87 2.01
C GLN A 222 12.89 -12.78 0.51
N PRO A 223 13.58 -13.77 -0.08
CA PRO A 223 13.68 -13.90 -1.53
C PRO A 223 12.30 -13.97 -2.17
N GLY A 224 12.17 -13.41 -3.38
CA GLY A 224 10.94 -13.57 -4.16
C GLY A 224 10.62 -15.03 -4.44
N GLY A 225 9.35 -15.37 -4.60
CA GLY A 225 8.90 -16.71 -4.99
C GLY A 225 9.20 -17.02 -6.46
N VAL A 226 9.25 -15.97 -7.28
CA VAL A 226 9.61 -16.05 -8.70
C VAL A 226 10.66 -15.01 -9.06
N VAL A 227 11.39 -15.28 -10.14
CA VAL A 227 12.34 -14.34 -10.76
C VAL A 227 12.08 -14.23 -12.25
N PRO A 228 12.24 -13.05 -12.86
CA PRO A 228 12.17 -12.91 -14.31
C PRO A 228 13.33 -13.66 -14.98
N VAL A 229 13.09 -14.08 -16.21
CA VAL A 229 14.11 -14.75 -17.06
C VAL A 229 14.18 -13.98 -18.36
N ASP A 230 15.39 -13.63 -18.77
CA ASP A 230 15.61 -12.98 -20.05
C ASP A 230 15.47 -13.99 -21.21
N VAL A 231 15.03 -13.53 -22.36
CA VAL A 231 14.75 -14.42 -23.52
C VAL A 231 15.99 -15.21 -23.94
N GLU A 232 17.17 -14.63 -23.76
CA GLU A 232 18.46 -15.24 -24.10
C GLU A 232 18.84 -16.42 -23.17
N ASP A 233 18.27 -16.44 -21.96
CA ASP A 233 18.51 -17.48 -20.94
C ASP A 233 17.44 -18.57 -20.92
N LEU A 234 16.50 -18.55 -21.88
CA LEU A 234 15.42 -19.53 -21.92
C LEU A 234 15.92 -20.88 -22.50
N PRO A 235 15.50 -22.01 -21.93
CA PRO A 235 15.76 -23.33 -22.51
C PRO A 235 14.93 -23.55 -23.79
N ASP A 236 15.28 -24.56 -24.60
CA ASP A 236 14.62 -24.88 -25.86
C ASP A 236 13.10 -25.10 -25.75
N MET A 237 12.63 -25.60 -24.60
CA MET A 237 11.19 -25.74 -24.27
C MET A 237 10.93 -25.11 -22.90
N PRO A 238 10.72 -23.78 -22.84
CA PRO A 238 10.60 -23.08 -21.55
C PRO A 238 9.47 -23.62 -20.67
N GLU A 239 8.29 -23.86 -21.22
CA GLU A 239 7.11 -24.34 -20.48
C GLU A 239 7.32 -25.74 -19.89
N ALA A 240 8.02 -26.63 -20.60
CA ALA A 240 8.38 -27.96 -20.12
C ALA A 240 9.46 -27.92 -19.00
N ASN A 241 10.16 -26.80 -18.85
CA ASN A 241 11.19 -26.56 -17.84
C ASN A 241 10.73 -25.57 -16.74
N ASP A 242 9.47 -25.63 -16.37
CA ASP A 242 8.86 -24.81 -15.29
C ASP A 242 8.94 -23.29 -15.46
N HIS A 243 9.14 -22.82 -16.70
CA HIS A 243 9.07 -21.41 -17.04
C HIS A 243 7.65 -21.03 -17.44
N ILE A 244 7.23 -19.84 -17.06
CA ILE A 244 5.87 -19.35 -17.30
C ILE A 244 5.93 -18.00 -17.99
N PHE A 245 5.21 -17.86 -19.09
CA PHE A 245 5.01 -16.55 -19.72
C PHE A 245 3.79 -15.88 -19.11
N ALA A 246 4.01 -14.74 -18.43
CA ALA A 246 2.94 -13.96 -17.82
C ALA A 246 3.29 -12.47 -17.90
N SER A 247 2.29 -11.66 -18.27
CA SER A 247 2.41 -10.20 -18.32
C SER A 247 3.60 -9.71 -19.18
N GLY A 248 3.79 -10.34 -20.35
CA GLY A 248 4.83 -9.95 -21.31
C GLY A 248 6.26 -10.36 -20.95
N LYS A 249 6.45 -11.18 -19.89
CA LYS A 249 7.76 -11.67 -19.43
C LYS A 249 7.74 -13.15 -19.11
N TRP A 250 8.92 -13.77 -19.20
CA TRP A 250 9.13 -15.12 -18.70
C TRP A 250 9.54 -15.09 -17.23
N TRP A 251 9.06 -16.07 -16.50
CA TRP A 251 9.29 -16.23 -15.05
C TRP A 251 9.64 -17.67 -14.75
N LYS A 252 10.45 -17.87 -13.72
CA LYS A 252 10.70 -19.18 -13.09
C LYS A 252 10.59 -19.09 -11.58
N VAL A 253 10.32 -20.21 -10.93
CA VAL A 253 10.38 -20.29 -9.47
C VAL A 253 11.80 -19.95 -9.03
N ASN A 254 11.91 -19.07 -8.05
CA ASN A 254 13.21 -18.66 -7.52
C ASN A 254 13.83 -19.83 -6.73
N PRO A 255 15.02 -20.31 -7.09
CA PRO A 255 15.69 -21.39 -6.33
C PRO A 255 15.99 -21.05 -4.87
N LYS A 256 15.98 -19.76 -4.52
CA LYS A 256 16.15 -19.26 -3.15
C LYS A 256 14.85 -19.00 -2.41
N ALA A 257 13.70 -19.23 -3.06
CA ALA A 257 12.40 -19.01 -2.42
C ALA A 257 12.23 -19.94 -1.23
N GLU A 258 11.77 -19.36 -0.13
CA GLU A 258 11.51 -20.11 1.10
C GLU A 258 10.14 -20.78 1.07
N ASN A 259 9.99 -21.89 1.79
CA ASN A 259 8.72 -22.61 1.99
C ASN A 259 8.12 -23.26 0.72
N VAL A 260 8.82 -23.30 -0.40
CA VAL A 260 8.27 -23.85 -1.66
C VAL A 260 7.86 -25.31 -1.53
N HIS A 261 8.62 -26.10 -0.78
CA HIS A 261 8.36 -27.52 -0.54
C HIS A 261 7.04 -27.80 0.21
N ASN A 262 6.49 -26.81 0.92
CA ASN A 262 5.20 -26.90 1.62
C ASN A 262 4.02 -26.40 0.76
N LEU A 263 4.30 -25.88 -0.44
CA LEU A 263 3.27 -25.39 -1.35
C LEU A 263 2.82 -26.51 -2.32
N PRO A 264 1.58 -26.46 -2.82
CA PRO A 264 1.13 -27.38 -3.87
C PRO A 264 2.03 -27.29 -5.12
N PRO A 265 2.25 -28.40 -5.82
CA PRO A 265 2.97 -28.35 -7.11
C PRO A 265 2.37 -27.33 -8.07
N GLY A 266 3.22 -26.55 -8.73
CA GLY A 266 2.77 -25.51 -9.65
C GLY A 266 2.10 -24.28 -9.00
N TYR A 267 2.25 -24.09 -7.69
CA TYR A 267 1.62 -22.98 -6.95
C TYR A 267 1.91 -21.61 -7.58
N TYR A 268 3.18 -21.26 -7.77
CA TYR A 268 3.54 -19.99 -8.38
C TYR A 268 3.14 -19.91 -9.85
N GLN A 269 3.28 -21.03 -10.58
CA GLN A 269 2.87 -21.11 -11.97
C GLN A 269 1.39 -20.73 -12.16
N GLN A 270 0.52 -21.35 -11.38
CA GLN A 270 -0.93 -21.06 -11.44
C GLN A 270 -1.24 -19.64 -10.96
N MET A 271 -0.50 -19.15 -9.96
CA MET A 271 -0.73 -17.83 -9.38
C MET A 271 -0.42 -16.68 -10.34
N LEU A 272 0.55 -16.83 -11.26
CA LEU A 272 0.95 -15.77 -12.19
C LEU A 272 -0.04 -15.56 -13.35
N LEU A 273 -0.79 -16.59 -13.72
CA LEU A 273 -1.68 -16.53 -14.86
C LEU A 273 -2.79 -15.49 -14.69
N GLY A 274 -2.97 -14.63 -15.69
CA GLY A 274 -3.98 -13.57 -15.68
C GLY A 274 -3.69 -12.40 -14.74
N LYS A 275 -2.47 -12.29 -14.17
CA LYS A 275 -2.06 -11.18 -13.33
C LYS A 275 -1.26 -10.16 -14.13
N ASN A 276 -1.38 -8.87 -13.76
CA ASN A 276 -0.55 -7.81 -14.33
C ASN A 276 0.87 -7.85 -13.73
N LEU A 277 1.79 -7.15 -14.38
CA LEU A 277 3.21 -7.13 -14.02
C LEU A 277 3.45 -6.67 -12.57
N ASP A 278 2.78 -5.60 -12.14
CA ASP A 278 2.97 -5.04 -10.81
C ASP A 278 2.47 -5.98 -9.71
N TRP A 279 1.37 -6.68 -9.97
CA TRP A 279 0.88 -7.73 -9.08
C TRP A 279 1.89 -8.86 -8.94
N ILE A 280 2.45 -9.32 -10.08
CA ILE A 280 3.47 -10.39 -10.08
C ILE A 280 4.71 -9.95 -9.30
N ARG A 281 5.23 -8.76 -9.58
CA ARG A 281 6.41 -8.21 -8.89
C ARG A 281 6.18 -8.07 -7.39
N CYS A 282 5.03 -7.56 -6.98
CA CYS A 282 4.67 -7.40 -5.59
C CYS A 282 4.47 -8.75 -4.88
N TYR A 283 3.45 -9.50 -5.28
CA TYR A 283 2.99 -10.65 -4.50
C TYR A 283 3.78 -11.94 -4.74
N ALA A 284 4.32 -12.12 -5.94
CA ALA A 284 5.15 -13.28 -6.27
C ALA A 284 6.64 -12.96 -6.23
N GLY A 285 7.05 -11.80 -6.73
CA GLY A 285 8.45 -11.36 -6.77
C GLY A 285 8.99 -10.81 -5.46
N GLY A 286 8.11 -10.41 -4.52
CA GLY A 286 8.56 -9.87 -3.23
C GLY A 286 9.16 -8.45 -3.35
N GLU A 287 8.83 -7.70 -4.40
CA GLU A 287 9.33 -6.37 -4.67
C GLU A 287 8.39 -5.28 -4.14
N TYR A 288 8.97 -4.18 -3.64
CA TYR A 288 8.20 -2.97 -3.39
C TYR A 288 7.61 -2.47 -4.70
N THR A 289 6.31 -2.45 -4.80
CA THR A 289 5.61 -2.07 -6.03
C THR A 289 4.22 -1.58 -5.66
N TYR A 290 3.78 -0.52 -6.34
CA TYR A 290 2.41 -0.07 -6.24
C TYR A 290 1.50 -1.04 -7.00
N VAL A 291 0.65 -1.75 -6.28
CA VAL A 291 -0.38 -2.61 -6.88
C VAL A 291 -1.70 -1.87 -6.89
N GLN A 292 -2.21 -1.66 -8.08
CA GLN A 292 -3.47 -0.99 -8.30
C GLN A 292 -4.64 -1.76 -7.65
N GLU A 293 -5.32 -1.11 -6.70
CA GLU A 293 -6.52 -1.63 -6.05
C GLU A 293 -7.78 -1.00 -6.66
N GLY A 294 -8.57 -1.79 -7.40
CA GLY A 294 -9.81 -1.29 -8.01
C GLY A 294 -9.63 -0.74 -9.43
N ARG A 295 -10.66 -0.01 -9.93
CA ARG A 295 -10.63 0.60 -11.25
C ARG A 295 -10.08 2.02 -11.17
N PRO A 296 -8.99 2.38 -11.89
CA PRO A 296 -8.45 3.74 -11.89
C PRO A 296 -9.50 4.76 -12.28
N VAL A 297 -9.34 5.97 -11.75
CA VAL A 297 -10.11 7.12 -12.26
C VAL A 297 -9.71 7.43 -13.70
N TRP A 298 -8.42 7.32 -14.01
CA TRP A 298 -7.89 7.58 -15.35
C TRP A 298 -7.16 6.35 -15.92
N PRO A 299 -7.89 5.37 -16.48
CA PRO A 299 -7.26 4.23 -17.16
C PRO A 299 -6.48 4.64 -18.43
N GLU A 300 -6.65 5.88 -18.88
CA GLU A 300 -5.95 6.46 -20.02
C GLU A 300 -4.52 6.90 -19.70
N TYR A 301 -4.16 7.02 -18.42
CA TYR A 301 -2.83 7.42 -18.00
C TYR A 301 -1.85 6.25 -18.04
N GLU A 302 -0.75 6.44 -18.74
CA GLU A 302 0.37 5.50 -18.76
C GLU A 302 1.66 6.18 -18.34
N ASP A 303 2.13 5.87 -17.14
CA ASP A 303 3.28 6.53 -16.52
C ASP A 303 4.57 6.41 -17.32
N SER A 304 4.79 5.29 -17.99
CA SER A 304 5.99 5.05 -18.81
C SER A 304 6.13 6.02 -20.00
N THR A 305 4.99 6.50 -20.54
CA THR A 305 4.95 7.37 -21.72
C THR A 305 4.59 8.82 -21.39
N MET A 306 3.85 9.04 -20.29
CA MET A 306 3.32 10.36 -19.88
C MET A 306 4.09 10.98 -18.72
N SER A 307 5.17 10.36 -18.23
CA SER A 307 6.08 10.99 -17.27
C SER A 307 7.42 11.34 -17.94
N GLY A 308 7.98 12.48 -17.55
CA GLY A 308 9.25 12.93 -18.11
C GLY A 308 9.72 14.24 -17.49
N ASP A 309 10.87 14.71 -17.92
CA ASP A 309 11.35 16.03 -17.53
C ASP A 309 10.55 17.09 -18.28
N THR A 310 10.17 18.17 -17.61
CA THR A 310 9.39 19.26 -18.19
C THR A 310 10.15 20.58 -18.07
N GLU A 311 10.22 21.33 -19.17
CA GLU A 311 10.81 22.65 -19.20
C GLU A 311 9.72 23.72 -19.15
N ILE A 312 9.97 24.78 -18.40
CA ILE A 312 9.05 25.91 -18.24
C ILE A 312 9.22 26.82 -19.45
N ASP A 313 8.14 27.04 -20.21
CA ASP A 313 8.13 28.03 -21.32
C ASP A 313 7.89 29.43 -20.72
N PRO A 314 8.85 30.38 -20.87
CA PRO A 314 8.73 31.73 -20.31
C PRO A 314 7.58 32.56 -20.90
N ASN A 315 7.07 32.19 -22.07
CA ASN A 315 6.03 32.92 -22.78
C ASN A 315 4.61 32.37 -22.53
N VAL A 316 4.49 31.28 -21.79
CA VAL A 316 3.21 30.62 -21.51
C VAL A 316 2.81 30.85 -20.07
N PRO A 317 1.57 31.24 -19.76
CA PRO A 317 1.10 31.42 -18.39
C PRO A 317 1.22 30.12 -17.57
N ILE A 318 1.57 30.26 -16.31
CA ILE A 318 1.46 29.20 -15.34
C ILE A 318 -0.01 29.04 -14.95
N GLN A 319 -0.48 27.83 -14.90
CA GLN A 319 -1.82 27.49 -14.46
C GLN A 319 -1.75 26.59 -13.22
N VAL A 320 -2.62 26.85 -12.27
CA VAL A 320 -2.68 26.15 -10.98
C VAL A 320 -4.09 25.64 -10.75
N GLY A 321 -4.21 24.36 -10.43
CA GLY A 321 -5.45 23.77 -9.91
C GLY A 321 -5.37 23.60 -8.41
N LEU A 322 -6.45 23.93 -7.69
CA LEU A 322 -6.51 23.83 -6.23
C LEU A 322 -7.65 22.92 -5.78
N ASP A 323 -7.34 22.02 -4.86
CA ASP A 323 -8.31 21.32 -4.02
C ASP A 323 -8.24 21.88 -2.60
N PHE A 324 -9.40 22.24 -2.03
CA PHE A 324 -9.50 22.83 -0.71
C PHE A 324 -9.87 21.77 0.34
N GLY A 325 -9.61 22.05 1.60
CA GLY A 325 -9.93 21.17 2.71
C GLY A 325 -8.82 21.13 3.76
N LEU A 326 -8.84 20.14 4.64
CA LEU A 326 -7.80 19.92 5.66
C LEU A 326 -6.52 19.30 5.08
N THR A 327 -6.53 18.91 3.83
CA THR A 327 -5.38 18.41 3.08
C THR A 327 -5.32 19.11 1.72
N PRO A 328 -5.10 20.44 1.73
CA PRO A 328 -5.11 21.20 0.49
C PRO A 328 -3.97 20.76 -0.43
N ALA A 329 -4.29 20.73 -1.74
CA ALA A 329 -3.34 20.34 -2.78
C ALA A 329 -3.36 21.31 -3.95
N ALA A 330 -2.20 21.47 -4.60
CA ALA A 330 -2.06 22.24 -5.84
C ALA A 330 -1.31 21.45 -6.91
N THR A 331 -1.82 21.50 -8.12
CA THR A 331 -1.14 21.04 -9.34
C THR A 331 -0.77 22.23 -10.19
N ILE A 332 0.50 22.35 -10.55
CA ILE A 332 1.06 23.50 -11.28
C ILE A 332 1.58 23.05 -12.64
N GLY A 333 1.16 23.71 -13.71
CA GLY A 333 1.58 23.34 -15.05
C GLY A 333 1.34 24.44 -16.07
N GLN A 334 1.64 24.12 -17.33
CA GLN A 334 1.46 24.98 -18.47
C GLN A 334 0.71 24.25 -19.58
N ARG A 335 -0.16 24.98 -20.29
CA ARG A 335 -0.78 24.51 -21.52
C ARG A 335 -0.14 25.21 -22.70
N LEU A 336 0.69 24.50 -23.45
CA LEU A 336 1.39 25.03 -24.61
C LEU A 336 0.41 25.41 -25.73
N SER A 337 0.87 26.27 -26.66
CA SER A 337 0.07 26.72 -27.80
C SER A 337 -0.45 25.60 -28.70
N ASN A 338 0.29 24.48 -28.80
CA ASN A 338 -0.12 23.29 -29.52
C ASN A 338 -1.19 22.44 -28.75
N GLY A 339 -1.50 22.82 -27.51
CA GLY A 339 -2.49 22.15 -26.66
C GLY A 339 -1.94 21.02 -25.81
N ARG A 340 -0.60 20.82 -25.76
CA ARG A 340 0.02 19.90 -24.81
C ARG A 340 0.05 20.51 -23.42
N TRP A 341 -0.21 19.67 -22.41
CA TRP A 341 -0.03 20.00 -21.01
C TRP A 341 1.31 19.50 -20.49
N LEU A 342 2.03 20.38 -19.81
CA LEU A 342 3.22 20.08 -19.04
C LEU A 342 2.91 20.37 -17.58
N ILE A 343 2.93 19.34 -16.75
CA ILE A 343 2.78 19.51 -15.29
C ILE A 343 4.17 19.56 -14.69
N HIS A 344 4.51 20.67 -14.05
CA HIS A 344 5.86 20.95 -13.55
C HIS A 344 6.03 20.61 -12.09
N GLN A 345 4.97 20.82 -11.28
CA GLN A 345 5.08 20.74 -9.83
C GLN A 345 3.75 20.31 -9.20
N GLU A 346 3.85 19.61 -8.09
CA GLU A 346 2.77 19.34 -7.16
C GLU A 346 3.08 19.94 -5.79
N ILE A 347 2.04 20.39 -5.07
CA ILE A 347 2.12 20.74 -3.66
C ILE A 347 1.02 19.95 -2.96
N VAL A 348 1.39 19.07 -2.06
CA VAL A 348 0.46 18.30 -1.23
C VAL A 348 0.83 18.53 0.22
N THR A 349 -0.17 18.87 1.02
CA THR A 349 0.01 19.13 2.44
C THR A 349 -0.87 18.18 3.25
N PHE A 350 -0.53 17.99 4.50
CA PHE A 350 -1.28 17.14 5.43
C PHE A 350 -1.62 17.95 6.68
N ASP A 351 -2.88 17.91 7.09
CA ASP A 351 -3.39 18.59 8.29
C ASP A 351 -2.96 20.07 8.35
N MET A 352 -3.20 20.76 7.23
CA MET A 352 -2.79 22.15 7.05
C MET A 352 -4.00 23.02 6.67
N GLY A 353 -4.18 24.12 7.41
CA GLY A 353 -5.22 25.10 7.09
C GLY A 353 -4.87 25.93 5.83
N LEU A 354 -5.91 26.49 5.22
CA LEU A 354 -5.80 27.29 3.98
C LEU A 354 -4.82 28.46 4.09
N GLU A 355 -4.70 29.07 5.26
CA GLU A 355 -3.77 30.18 5.51
C GLU A 355 -2.32 29.79 5.25
N ARG A 356 -1.85 28.75 5.94
CA ARG A 356 -0.48 28.25 5.79
C ARG A 356 -0.21 27.73 4.38
N PHE A 357 -1.21 27.04 3.81
CA PHE A 357 -1.11 26.57 2.44
C PHE A 357 -1.02 27.72 1.43
N GLY A 358 -1.83 28.78 1.57
CA GLY A 358 -1.79 29.95 0.71
C GLY A 358 -0.42 30.66 0.74
N HIS A 359 0.18 30.81 1.90
CA HIS A 359 1.54 31.36 2.03
C HIS A 359 2.60 30.45 1.39
N GLN A 360 2.49 29.13 1.56
CA GLN A 360 3.40 28.18 0.91
C GLN A 360 3.28 28.25 -0.61
N LEU A 361 2.05 28.23 -1.14
CA LEU A 361 1.79 28.34 -2.58
C LEU A 361 2.35 29.64 -3.14
N LEU A 362 2.12 30.78 -2.46
CA LEU A 362 2.66 32.08 -2.88
C LEU A 362 4.19 32.05 -2.91
N GLY A 363 4.83 31.48 -1.90
CA GLY A 363 6.29 31.34 -1.83
C GLY A 363 6.84 30.53 -2.99
N GLU A 364 6.26 29.37 -3.28
CA GLU A 364 6.65 28.50 -4.41
C GLU A 364 6.46 29.21 -5.76
N LEU A 365 5.33 29.90 -5.97
CA LEU A 365 5.06 30.63 -7.21
C LEU A 365 6.07 31.77 -7.43
N ASN A 366 6.38 32.55 -6.41
CA ASN A 366 7.34 33.64 -6.49
C ASN A 366 8.77 33.13 -6.71
N GLN A 367 9.13 32.01 -6.13
CA GLN A 367 10.48 31.47 -6.25
C GLN A 367 10.73 30.81 -7.61
N ARG A 368 9.77 30.01 -8.09
CA ARG A 368 9.96 29.18 -9.30
C ARG A 368 9.44 29.83 -10.58
N TYR A 369 8.46 30.71 -10.46
CA TYR A 369 7.77 31.33 -11.62
C TYR A 369 7.68 32.85 -11.52
N PRO A 370 8.76 33.59 -11.14
CA PRO A 370 8.70 35.02 -10.76
C PRO A 370 8.20 35.95 -11.88
N ASN A 371 8.37 35.56 -13.13
CA ASN A 371 8.04 36.42 -14.29
C ASN A 371 6.84 35.93 -15.10
N HIS A 372 6.10 34.94 -14.57
CA HIS A 372 4.97 34.37 -15.30
C HIS A 372 3.65 34.98 -14.84
N GLN A 373 2.75 35.15 -15.79
CA GLN A 373 1.34 35.32 -15.45
C GLN A 373 0.83 34.02 -14.83
N VAL A 374 0.16 34.12 -13.69
CA VAL A 374 -0.41 32.94 -12.97
C VAL A 374 -1.92 33.00 -13.04
N MET A 375 -2.53 31.89 -13.46
CA MET A 375 -3.97 31.67 -13.49
C MET A 375 -4.29 30.53 -12.51
N ILE A 376 -5.21 30.77 -11.57
CA ILE A 376 -5.50 29.82 -10.49
C ILE A 376 -6.98 29.41 -10.55
N TRP A 377 -7.22 28.11 -10.57
CA TRP A 377 -8.53 27.48 -10.62
C TRP A 377 -8.74 26.62 -9.38
N GLY A 378 -9.91 26.72 -8.74
CA GLY A 378 -10.19 25.96 -7.53
C GLY A 378 -11.54 25.28 -7.53
N ASP A 379 -11.72 24.39 -6.55
CA ASP A 379 -13.00 23.75 -6.26
C ASP A 379 -14.10 24.82 -6.03
N PRO A 380 -15.21 24.80 -6.78
CA PRO A 380 -16.37 25.66 -6.51
C PRO A 380 -16.90 25.56 -5.07
N ALA A 381 -16.70 24.45 -4.37
CA ALA A 381 -17.07 24.33 -2.95
C ALA A 381 -16.36 25.38 -2.07
N GLY A 382 -15.19 25.88 -2.48
CA GLY A 382 -14.48 26.99 -1.81
C GLY A 382 -15.22 28.33 -1.83
N MET A 383 -16.33 28.45 -2.55
CA MET A 383 -17.25 29.60 -2.47
C MET A 383 -18.13 29.59 -1.21
N ALA A 384 -18.22 28.48 -0.50
CA ALA A 384 -18.90 28.43 0.78
C ALA A 384 -18.16 29.30 1.81
N ARG A 385 -18.89 30.09 2.58
CA ARG A 385 -18.32 30.90 3.66
C ARG A 385 -17.93 30.01 4.83
N ASP A 386 -16.74 30.26 5.38
CA ASP A 386 -16.34 29.68 6.63
C ASP A 386 -17.26 30.12 7.77
N ALA A 387 -17.64 29.20 8.66
CA ALA A 387 -18.59 29.48 9.74
C ALA A 387 -18.03 30.39 10.83
N ILE A 388 -16.72 30.58 10.89
CA ILE A 388 -16.04 31.39 11.92
C ILE A 388 -15.68 32.79 11.39
N TYR A 389 -15.11 32.84 10.18
CA TYR A 389 -14.56 34.07 9.63
C TYR A 389 -15.46 34.72 8.57
N GLU A 390 -16.56 34.06 8.18
CA GLU A 390 -17.51 34.53 7.16
C GLU A 390 -16.88 34.86 5.79
N VAL A 391 -15.66 34.37 5.53
CA VAL A 391 -14.88 34.61 4.29
C VAL A 391 -14.85 33.33 3.47
N THR A 392 -14.86 33.47 2.15
CA THR A 392 -14.67 32.32 1.25
C THR A 392 -13.18 31.99 1.11
N ALA A 393 -12.85 30.74 0.71
CA ALA A 393 -11.47 30.36 0.41
C ALA A 393 -10.87 31.26 -0.69
N PHE A 394 -11.67 31.64 -1.68
CA PHE A 394 -11.24 32.52 -2.77
C PHE A 394 -10.97 33.96 -2.29
N ASP A 395 -11.82 34.52 -1.41
CA ASP A 395 -11.61 35.84 -0.83
C ASP A 395 -10.33 35.86 0.02
N TYR A 396 -10.10 34.80 0.80
CA TYR A 396 -8.89 34.70 1.59
C TYR A 396 -7.63 34.66 0.71
N LEU A 397 -7.58 33.79 -0.31
CA LEU A 397 -6.46 33.72 -1.25
C LEU A 397 -6.21 35.07 -1.96
N LYS A 398 -7.29 35.80 -2.27
CA LYS A 398 -7.19 37.13 -2.87
C LYS A 398 -6.49 38.13 -1.93
N THR A 399 -6.66 38.04 -0.61
CA THR A 399 -5.94 38.90 0.35
C THR A 399 -4.44 38.67 0.32
N LEU A 400 -3.99 37.45 -0.03
CA LEU A 400 -2.60 37.07 -0.22
C LEU A 400 -2.06 37.47 -1.61
N GLY A 401 -2.89 38.03 -2.49
CA GLY A 401 -2.52 38.34 -3.87
C GLY A 401 -2.74 37.21 -4.87
N LEU A 402 -3.22 36.04 -4.40
CA LEU A 402 -3.53 34.87 -5.24
C LEU A 402 -4.96 34.99 -5.78
N ARG A 403 -5.09 35.38 -7.05
CA ARG A 403 -6.41 35.58 -7.70
C ARG A 403 -6.95 34.24 -8.23
N ALA A 404 -7.41 33.40 -7.32
CA ALA A 404 -8.05 32.14 -7.67
C ALA A 404 -9.50 32.36 -8.13
N GLN A 405 -9.96 31.53 -9.07
CA GLN A 405 -11.32 31.52 -9.60
C GLN A 405 -11.93 30.13 -9.45
N PRO A 406 -13.25 30.04 -9.16
CA PRO A 406 -13.92 28.74 -9.17
C PRO A 406 -14.00 28.17 -10.58
N THR A 407 -13.88 26.87 -10.72
CA THR A 407 -14.13 26.19 -12.00
C THR A 407 -15.62 26.18 -12.33
N ALA A 408 -15.96 25.97 -13.61
CA ALA A 408 -17.34 26.00 -14.10
C ALA A 408 -18.25 24.90 -13.52
N SER A 409 -17.68 23.84 -12.96
CA SER A 409 -18.42 22.71 -12.40
C SER A 409 -17.64 22.01 -11.31
N ASN A 410 -18.36 21.47 -10.31
CA ASN A 410 -17.83 20.54 -9.32
C ASN A 410 -18.21 19.09 -9.63
N ASP A 411 -18.90 18.82 -10.73
CA ASP A 411 -19.27 17.47 -11.13
C ASP A 411 -18.02 16.64 -11.43
N PHE A 412 -17.92 15.50 -10.74
CA PHE A 412 -16.76 14.60 -10.87
C PHE A 412 -16.60 14.06 -12.29
N LYS A 413 -17.71 13.72 -12.97
CA LYS A 413 -17.64 13.15 -14.33
C LYS A 413 -17.11 14.18 -15.31
N VAL A 414 -17.55 15.42 -15.19
CA VAL A 414 -17.08 16.55 -16.03
C VAL A 414 -15.58 16.80 -15.82
N ARG A 415 -15.11 16.81 -14.57
CA ARG A 415 -13.69 16.96 -14.24
C ARG A 415 -12.86 15.79 -14.76
N ARG A 416 -13.34 14.58 -14.58
CA ARG A 416 -12.69 13.37 -15.06
C ARG A 416 -12.52 13.39 -16.59
N GLU A 417 -13.56 13.71 -17.33
CA GLU A 417 -13.49 13.80 -18.79
C GLU A 417 -12.53 14.91 -19.24
N ALA A 418 -12.58 16.10 -18.62
CA ALA A 418 -11.63 17.18 -18.91
C ALA A 418 -10.18 16.75 -18.66
N SER A 419 -9.94 15.96 -17.63
CA SER A 419 -8.60 15.45 -17.28
C SER A 419 -8.13 14.34 -18.23
N ALA A 420 -9.02 13.48 -18.70
CA ALA A 420 -8.70 12.40 -19.63
C ALA A 420 -8.39 12.91 -21.04
N ALA A 421 -9.01 14.00 -21.44
CA ALA A 421 -8.87 14.55 -22.80
C ALA A 421 -7.41 14.77 -23.26
N PRO A 422 -6.48 15.37 -22.49
CA PRO A 422 -5.08 15.47 -22.90
C PRO A 422 -4.33 14.15 -22.91
N MET A 423 -4.75 13.14 -22.08
CA MET A 423 -4.10 11.83 -22.06
C MET A 423 -4.40 11.03 -23.32
N GLN A 424 -5.58 11.21 -23.90
CA GLN A 424 -6.03 10.51 -25.12
C GLN A 424 -5.47 11.14 -26.41
N ARG A 425 -4.78 12.27 -26.33
CA ARG A 425 -4.25 12.98 -27.50
C ARG A 425 -2.80 12.64 -27.78
N LEU A 426 -2.46 12.53 -29.07
CA LEU A 426 -1.09 12.59 -29.54
C LEU A 426 -0.85 13.93 -30.26
N ILE A 427 0.22 14.62 -29.89
CA ILE A 427 0.63 15.88 -30.49
C ILE A 427 2.05 15.72 -31.00
N ALA A 428 2.22 15.74 -32.33
CA ALA A 428 3.50 15.45 -32.99
C ALA A 428 4.14 14.13 -32.48
N GLY A 429 3.34 13.07 -32.42
CA GLY A 429 3.78 11.72 -32.03
C GLY A 429 4.07 11.52 -30.53
N LYS A 430 3.83 12.54 -29.68
CA LYS A 430 4.03 12.45 -28.22
C LYS A 430 2.69 12.68 -27.50
N PRO A 431 2.52 12.16 -26.27
CA PRO A 431 1.30 12.37 -25.48
C PRO A 431 0.95 13.85 -25.31
N GLY A 432 -0.34 14.13 -25.23
CA GLY A 432 -0.84 15.49 -24.98
C GLY A 432 -0.72 15.93 -23.51
N LEU A 433 -0.34 15.03 -22.62
CA LEU A 433 -0.01 15.28 -21.21
C LEU A 433 1.39 14.74 -20.92
N ILE A 434 2.23 15.55 -20.30
CA ILE A 434 3.50 15.11 -19.68
C ILE A 434 3.53 15.62 -18.24
N VAL A 435 3.76 14.70 -17.32
CA VAL A 435 3.88 14.99 -15.88
C VAL A 435 5.36 14.89 -15.48
N ASN A 436 5.87 15.90 -14.80
CA ASN A 436 7.24 15.90 -14.33
C ASN A 436 7.50 14.70 -13.39
N ARG A 437 8.66 14.07 -13.50
CA ARG A 437 9.04 12.89 -12.71
C ARG A 437 9.00 13.15 -11.22
N GLU A 438 9.24 14.38 -10.78
CA GLU A 438 9.20 14.79 -9.37
C GLU A 438 7.77 14.88 -8.81
N CYS A 439 6.73 14.96 -9.66
CA CYS A 439 5.32 14.92 -9.23
C CYS A 439 4.89 13.50 -8.86
N LYS A 440 5.48 12.95 -7.81
CA LYS A 440 5.37 11.52 -7.43
C LYS A 440 3.96 11.14 -6.98
N LEU A 441 3.32 12.00 -6.18
CA LEU A 441 1.96 11.74 -5.67
C LEU A 441 0.92 11.88 -6.79
N LEU A 442 1.05 12.88 -7.66
CA LEU A 442 0.17 13.03 -8.82
C LEU A 442 0.30 11.83 -9.76
N ARG A 443 1.52 11.44 -10.12
CA ARG A 443 1.77 10.27 -10.97
C ARG A 443 1.13 9.01 -10.37
N LYS A 444 1.29 8.77 -9.08
CA LYS A 444 0.64 7.65 -8.39
C LYS A 444 -0.89 7.77 -8.39
N SER A 445 -1.41 8.97 -8.15
CA SER A 445 -2.84 9.26 -8.24
C SER A 445 -3.41 8.88 -9.61
N LEU A 446 -2.74 9.35 -10.68
CA LEU A 446 -3.13 9.09 -12.07
C LEU A 446 -2.98 7.62 -12.47
N ALA A 447 -1.93 6.95 -12.01
CA ALA A 447 -1.67 5.53 -12.28
C ALA A 447 -2.58 4.56 -11.51
N GLY A 448 -3.59 5.09 -10.77
CA GLY A 448 -4.61 4.27 -10.10
C GLY A 448 -4.62 4.38 -8.58
N GLY A 449 -3.79 5.23 -7.95
CA GLY A 449 -3.90 5.56 -6.53
C GLY A 449 -5.26 6.17 -6.20
N TYR A 450 -5.77 6.99 -7.11
CA TYR A 450 -7.15 7.44 -7.08
C TYR A 450 -8.02 6.50 -7.94
N HIS A 451 -8.87 5.72 -7.27
CA HIS A 451 -9.60 4.62 -7.91
C HIS A 451 -11.02 4.43 -7.35
N PHE A 452 -11.85 3.74 -8.11
CA PHE A 452 -13.16 3.26 -7.67
C PHE A 452 -13.00 1.93 -6.94
N LYS A 453 -13.44 1.86 -5.68
CA LYS A 453 -13.42 0.61 -4.91
C LYS A 453 -14.32 -0.44 -5.54
N ARG A 454 -13.81 -1.66 -5.59
CA ARG A 454 -14.60 -2.84 -5.96
C ARG A 454 -15.63 -3.12 -4.88
N VAL A 455 -16.89 -3.37 -5.30
CA VAL A 455 -17.95 -3.84 -4.42
C VAL A 455 -18.02 -5.35 -4.55
N ALA A 456 -17.97 -6.08 -3.43
CA ALA A 456 -18.16 -7.52 -3.44
C ALA A 456 -19.59 -7.85 -3.86
N VAL A 457 -19.76 -8.50 -5.01
CA VAL A 457 -21.06 -9.00 -5.49
C VAL A 457 -20.93 -10.50 -5.68
N GLY A 458 -21.89 -11.27 -5.14
CA GLY A 458 -22.01 -12.68 -5.45
C GLY A 458 -22.34 -12.88 -6.94
N ALA A 459 -21.75 -13.94 -7.53
CA ALA A 459 -21.98 -14.40 -8.92
C ALA A 459 -21.63 -13.40 -10.05
N GLY A 460 -20.36 -13.30 -10.41
CA GLY A 460 -19.99 -13.15 -11.81
C GLY A 460 -19.87 -11.76 -12.43
N GLN A 461 -20.28 -10.67 -11.80
CA GLN A 461 -20.07 -9.31 -12.29
C GLN A 461 -19.26 -8.46 -11.33
N GLU A 462 -18.13 -7.91 -11.81
CA GLU A 462 -17.39 -6.90 -11.07
C GLU A 462 -18.18 -5.61 -11.06
N ARG A 463 -18.55 -5.14 -9.86
CA ARG A 463 -19.13 -3.82 -9.68
C ARG A 463 -18.15 -2.95 -8.89
N PHE A 464 -18.07 -1.71 -9.31
CA PHE A 464 -17.32 -0.65 -8.63
C PHE A 464 -18.30 0.36 -8.05
N ARG A 465 -17.87 1.09 -7.00
CA ARG A 465 -18.65 2.22 -6.49
C ARG A 465 -18.79 3.28 -7.57
N ASP A 466 -19.90 4.02 -7.56
CA ASP A 466 -20.15 5.10 -8.51
C ASP A 466 -19.25 6.32 -8.29
N ALA A 467 -18.76 6.50 -7.06
CA ALA A 467 -17.80 7.53 -6.69
C ALA A 467 -16.43 6.91 -6.34
N PRO A 468 -15.33 7.57 -6.71
CA PRO A 468 -13.99 7.08 -6.37
C PRO A 468 -13.75 7.14 -4.87
N ASN A 469 -12.79 6.33 -4.42
CA ASN A 469 -12.41 6.25 -3.02
C ASN A 469 -11.62 7.50 -2.62
N LYS A 470 -12.11 8.25 -1.63
CA LYS A 470 -11.35 9.35 -1.03
C LYS A 470 -10.23 8.78 -0.17
N ASN A 471 -8.99 9.01 -0.58
CA ASN A 471 -7.76 8.59 0.06
C ASN A 471 -6.68 9.69 -0.07
N GLU A 472 -5.48 9.43 0.33
CA GLU A 472 -4.35 10.38 0.24
C GLU A 472 -4.03 10.84 -1.20
N HIS A 473 -4.34 10.02 -2.21
CA HIS A 473 -4.15 10.34 -3.62
C HIS A 473 -5.29 11.15 -4.23
N SER A 474 -6.44 11.24 -3.55
CA SER A 474 -7.63 11.91 -4.11
C SER A 474 -7.47 13.43 -4.18
N HIS A 475 -6.82 14.06 -3.20
CA HIS A 475 -6.68 15.52 -3.15
C HIS A 475 -5.86 16.07 -4.31
N ILE A 476 -4.71 15.46 -4.59
CA ILE A 476 -3.87 15.88 -5.72
C ILE A 476 -4.53 15.52 -7.07
N GLY A 477 -5.25 14.41 -7.15
CA GLY A 477 -6.05 14.03 -8.31
C GLY A 477 -7.20 15.02 -8.57
N ASP A 478 -7.88 15.47 -7.52
CA ASP A 478 -8.94 16.47 -7.64
C ASP A 478 -8.35 17.85 -8.04
N SER A 479 -7.22 18.27 -7.47
CA SER A 479 -6.55 19.51 -7.87
C SER A 479 -6.13 19.49 -9.34
N PHE A 480 -5.61 18.35 -9.83
CA PHE A 480 -5.35 18.15 -11.26
C PHE A 480 -6.63 18.26 -12.10
N GLY A 481 -7.74 17.69 -11.61
CA GLY A 481 -9.04 17.82 -12.25
C GLY A 481 -9.50 19.26 -12.39
N TYR A 482 -9.34 20.09 -11.35
CA TYR A 482 -9.65 21.51 -11.41
C TYR A 482 -8.72 22.29 -12.34
N LEU A 483 -7.42 21.95 -12.39
CA LEU A 483 -6.48 22.50 -13.35
C LEU A 483 -6.94 22.27 -14.79
N MET A 484 -7.27 21.01 -15.15
CA MET A 484 -7.70 20.66 -16.51
C MET A 484 -9.01 21.35 -16.89
N LEU A 485 -9.96 21.34 -15.96
CA LEU A 485 -11.28 21.94 -16.20
C LEU A 485 -11.18 23.45 -16.40
N GLY A 486 -10.48 24.17 -15.52
CA GLY A 486 -10.30 25.63 -15.57
C GLY A 486 -9.36 26.05 -16.68
N GLY A 487 -8.32 25.27 -16.95
CA GLY A 487 -7.26 25.56 -17.92
C GLY A 487 -7.64 25.39 -19.39
N GLY A 488 -8.93 25.17 -19.69
CA GLY A 488 -9.49 25.27 -21.04
C GLY A 488 -9.88 23.94 -21.69
N GLU A 489 -9.75 22.80 -21.02
CA GLU A 489 -10.24 21.52 -21.59
C GLU A 489 -11.78 21.47 -21.60
N TYR A 490 -12.45 22.09 -20.63
CA TYR A 490 -13.91 22.21 -20.62
C TYR A 490 -14.46 22.94 -21.85
N ASN A 491 -13.89 24.09 -22.18
CA ASN A 491 -14.32 24.88 -23.33
C ASN A 491 -14.12 24.14 -24.65
N ARG A 492 -13.13 23.27 -24.72
CA ARG A 492 -12.85 22.44 -25.88
C ARG A 492 -13.89 21.34 -26.04
N MET A 493 -14.25 20.67 -24.94
CA MET A 493 -15.30 19.64 -24.92
C MET A 493 -16.66 20.21 -25.35
N THR A 494 -17.05 21.36 -24.81
CA THR A 494 -18.34 22.01 -25.14
C THR A 494 -18.38 22.53 -26.58
N ARG A 495 -17.27 23.07 -27.11
CA ARG A 495 -17.17 23.49 -28.53
C ARG A 495 -17.26 22.30 -29.48
N THR A 496 -16.67 21.17 -29.17
CA THR A 496 -16.75 19.94 -29.98
C THR A 496 -18.19 19.42 -30.03
N HIS A 497 -18.93 19.48 -28.93
CA HIS A 497 -20.34 19.15 -28.91
C HIS A 497 -21.21 20.13 -29.73
N GLN A 498 -20.88 21.40 -29.73
CA GLN A 498 -21.60 22.39 -30.55
C GLN A 498 -21.31 22.28 -32.05
N LEU A 499 -20.08 21.85 -32.40
CA LEU A 499 -19.71 21.64 -33.81
C LEU A 499 -20.22 20.28 -34.35
N GLY A 500 -20.44 19.30 -33.51
CA GLY A 500 -21.05 18.02 -33.87
C GLY A 500 -22.54 18.10 -34.22
N GLY A 501 -23.20 19.23 -33.94
CA GLY A 501 -24.59 19.48 -34.29
C GLY A 501 -24.86 20.10 -35.66
N ARG A 502 -23.83 20.40 -36.46
CA ARG A 502 -24.01 20.74 -37.88
C ARG A 502 -23.86 19.47 -38.73
N PRO A 503 -24.88 19.04 -39.49
CA PRO A 503 -24.70 17.99 -40.45
C PRO A 503 -23.66 18.49 -41.47
N MET A 504 -22.47 17.90 -41.46
CA MET A 504 -21.57 18.00 -42.60
C MET A 504 -22.37 17.39 -43.78
N GLY A 505 -22.54 18.23 -44.83
CA GLY A 505 -23.18 17.79 -46.03
C GLY A 505 -22.56 16.47 -46.47
N GLN A 506 -23.40 15.51 -46.74
CA GLN A 506 -23.02 14.26 -47.35
C GLN A 506 -22.30 14.58 -48.68
N SER A 507 -20.99 14.50 -48.67
CA SER A 507 -20.26 14.28 -49.90
C SER A 507 -20.50 12.78 -50.22
N SER A 508 -21.48 12.53 -51.10
CA SER A 508 -21.65 11.25 -51.75
C SER A 508 -20.40 10.98 -52.61
N ALA A 509 -19.44 10.27 -52.06
CA ALA A 509 -18.49 9.57 -52.88
C ALA A 509 -19.23 8.33 -53.39
N SER A 510 -19.68 8.39 -54.65
CA SER A 510 -20.11 7.19 -55.38
C SER A 510 -18.86 6.33 -55.60
N THR A 511 -18.73 5.25 -54.88
CA THR A 511 -17.83 4.17 -55.24
C THR A 511 -18.60 3.23 -56.11
N ASP A 512 -18.53 3.46 -57.44
CA ASP A 512 -18.78 2.42 -58.42
C ASP A 512 -17.62 1.41 -58.34
N PHE A 513 -17.76 0.44 -57.49
CA PHE A 513 -16.93 -0.74 -57.47
C PHE A 513 -17.89 -1.95 -57.53
N ASP A 514 -18.04 -2.47 -58.74
CA ASP A 514 -18.75 -3.72 -58.99
C ASP A 514 -17.82 -4.90 -58.64
N VAL A 515 -18.18 -5.65 -57.60
CA VAL A 515 -17.38 -6.78 -57.08
C VAL A 515 -17.59 -8.04 -57.91
N PHE A 516 -18.41 -7.99 -58.97
CA PHE A 516 -18.76 -9.16 -59.83
C PHE A 516 -18.61 -8.85 -61.33
N ALA A 517 -17.66 -8.06 -61.77
CA ALA A 517 -17.26 -7.98 -63.17
C ALA A 517 -15.84 -8.54 -63.36
#